data_f97de8ac59445cdf7bf6d495208e1516
#
_entry.id   f97de8ac59445cdf7bf6d495208e1516
#
_cell.length_a   1.000
_cell.length_b   1.000
_cell.length_c   1.000
_cell.angle_alpha   90.00
_cell.angle_beta   90.00
_cell.angle_gamma   90.00
#
_symmetry.space_group_name_H-M   'P 1'
#
loop_
_entity.id
_entity.type
_entity.pdbx_description
1 polymer ?
#
loop_
_entity_poly.entity_id
_entity_poly.type
_entity_poly.pdbx_seq_one_letter_code
_entity_poly.pdbx_strand_id
1 'polypeptide(L)'
;MLSLKSMVAVEIEKGYNENTAPAKVCQDIVLKAISMGPLHRNITVKGGVVMRSKTGNIRRATQDLDIDFLRYPLSDAAIDDFVAKMNCLDGIRIERFGDIEELKQQEYKGRRIRIKIQDSSGYELESKIDLGVHTKLDVSQEEYCFDISFDNGSVSLLVNSNEQMLVEKLRSFLKFGALSTRYKDLFDIYYLSKHVNHKKLHVCLDLYIFGDKQMREHNVNDVVKRVRDIFSDKLYIERLSASDKNWTGENVSTITKSIENFLKLL
;
A
#
# COMPACT_ATOMS: atom_id res chain seq x y z
N MET A 1 -6.59 -28.96 -4.69
CA MET A 1 -6.30 -27.59 -4.23
C MET A 1 -4.94 -27.61 -3.54
N LEU A 2 -4.05 -26.69 -3.85
CA LEU A 2 -2.74 -26.56 -3.15
C LEU A 2 -3.01 -26.14 -1.69
N SER A 3 -2.35 -26.80 -0.72
CA SER A 3 -2.43 -26.39 0.68
C SER A 3 -1.74 -25.02 0.89
N LEU A 4 -2.15 -24.28 1.90
CA LEU A 4 -1.47 -23.02 2.28
C LEU A 4 0.03 -23.23 2.48
N LYS A 5 0.43 -24.36 3.09
CA LYS A 5 1.84 -24.74 3.30
C LYS A 5 2.59 -24.86 1.97
N SER A 6 1.98 -25.51 0.98
CA SER A 6 2.59 -25.66 -0.35
C SER A 6 2.70 -24.31 -1.08
N MET A 7 1.68 -23.44 -0.94
CA MET A 7 1.72 -22.09 -1.52
C MET A 7 2.86 -21.25 -0.93
N VAL A 8 3.05 -21.31 0.40
CA VAL A 8 4.17 -20.62 1.06
C VAL A 8 5.52 -21.14 0.55
N ALA A 9 5.68 -22.47 0.40
CA ALA A 9 6.90 -23.05 -0.14
C ALA A 9 7.20 -22.55 -1.56
N VAL A 10 6.20 -22.48 -2.42
CA VAL A 10 6.34 -21.94 -3.79
C VAL A 10 6.78 -20.47 -3.77
N GLU A 11 6.25 -19.64 -2.86
CA GLU A 11 6.67 -18.24 -2.78
C GLU A 11 8.11 -18.10 -2.25
N ILE A 12 8.54 -18.99 -1.35
CA ILE A 12 9.95 -19.05 -0.91
C ILE A 12 10.88 -19.43 -2.08
N GLU A 13 10.50 -20.40 -2.89
CA GLU A 13 11.25 -20.77 -4.11
C GLU A 13 11.35 -19.63 -5.13
N LYS A 14 10.34 -18.76 -5.21
CA LYS A 14 10.37 -17.53 -6.01
C LYS A 14 11.27 -16.44 -5.42
N GLY A 15 11.80 -16.60 -4.20
CA GLY A 15 12.74 -15.68 -3.56
C GLY A 15 12.15 -14.80 -2.45
N TYR A 16 10.89 -14.99 -2.06
CA TYR A 16 10.36 -14.36 -0.84
C TYR A 16 11.01 -15.01 0.39
N ASN A 17 11.30 -14.22 1.43
CA ASN A 17 11.82 -14.76 2.68
C ASN A 17 10.70 -15.37 3.55
N GLU A 18 11.10 -16.07 4.62
CA GLU A 18 10.19 -16.77 5.55
C GLU A 18 9.13 -15.86 6.21
N ASN A 19 9.36 -14.55 6.28
CA ASN A 19 8.39 -13.58 6.84
C ASN A 19 7.46 -13.01 5.77
N THR A 20 7.93 -12.89 4.53
CA THR A 20 7.17 -12.24 3.46
C THR A 20 6.40 -13.22 2.58
N ALA A 21 6.82 -14.48 2.48
CA ALA A 21 6.11 -15.52 1.73
C ALA A 21 4.72 -15.81 2.33
N PRO A 22 4.56 -16.05 3.65
CA PRO A 22 3.24 -16.23 4.25
C PRO A 22 2.34 -14.99 4.07
N ALA A 23 2.89 -13.79 4.24
CA ALA A 23 2.13 -12.56 4.03
C ALA A 23 1.65 -12.41 2.58
N LYS A 24 2.49 -12.77 1.58
CA LYS A 24 2.13 -12.79 0.17
C LYS A 24 0.96 -13.74 -0.09
N VAL A 25 1.01 -14.96 0.44
CA VAL A 25 -0.06 -15.95 0.30
C VAL A 25 -1.37 -15.43 0.92
N CYS A 26 -1.31 -14.88 2.14
CA CYS A 26 -2.48 -14.27 2.78
C CYS A 26 -3.07 -13.14 1.93
N GLN A 27 -2.24 -12.25 1.42
CA GLN A 27 -2.67 -11.13 0.58
C GLN A 27 -3.36 -11.63 -0.69
N ASP A 28 -2.83 -12.64 -1.36
CA ASP A 28 -3.41 -13.20 -2.58
C ASP A 28 -4.78 -13.84 -2.33
N ILE A 29 -4.92 -14.57 -1.22
CA ILE A 29 -6.20 -15.18 -0.82
C ILE A 29 -7.23 -14.08 -0.52
N VAL A 30 -6.87 -13.03 0.21
CA VAL A 30 -7.76 -11.92 0.51
C VAL A 30 -8.16 -11.18 -0.78
N LEU A 31 -7.22 -10.91 -1.69
CA LEU A 31 -7.52 -10.29 -2.98
C LEU A 31 -8.49 -11.15 -3.80
N LYS A 32 -8.30 -12.49 -3.81
CA LYS A 32 -9.21 -13.43 -4.47
C LYS A 32 -10.60 -13.38 -3.83
N ALA A 33 -10.67 -13.46 -2.52
CA ALA A 33 -11.94 -13.43 -1.79
C ALA A 33 -12.71 -12.13 -2.02
N ILE A 34 -12.02 -10.97 -2.02
CA ILE A 34 -12.62 -9.67 -2.34
C ILE A 34 -13.15 -9.66 -3.78
N SER A 35 -12.38 -10.17 -4.74
CA SER A 35 -12.77 -10.15 -6.17
C SER A 35 -14.02 -10.99 -6.46
N MET A 36 -14.22 -12.09 -5.72
CA MET A 36 -15.38 -12.97 -5.83
C MET A 36 -16.55 -12.52 -4.94
N GLY A 37 -16.26 -11.73 -3.92
CA GLY A 37 -17.25 -11.30 -2.94
C GLY A 37 -18.11 -10.11 -3.41
N PRO A 38 -19.21 -9.84 -2.71
CA PRO A 38 -20.15 -8.77 -3.08
C PRO A 38 -19.58 -7.36 -2.91
N LEU A 39 -18.48 -7.18 -2.18
CA LEU A 39 -17.88 -5.87 -1.91
C LEU A 39 -16.76 -5.47 -2.90
N HIS A 40 -16.53 -6.21 -4.00
CA HIS A 40 -15.43 -5.95 -4.93
C HIS A 40 -15.42 -4.53 -5.53
N ARG A 41 -16.57 -3.86 -5.64
CA ARG A 41 -16.70 -2.46 -6.11
C ARG A 41 -16.70 -1.42 -4.97
N ASN A 42 -16.74 -1.90 -3.73
CA ASN A 42 -16.71 -1.05 -2.53
C ASN A 42 -15.34 -1.00 -1.86
N ILE A 43 -14.31 -1.49 -2.52
CA ILE A 43 -12.96 -1.63 -1.96
C ILE A 43 -11.95 -1.14 -2.99
N THR A 44 -10.97 -0.37 -2.53
CA THR A 44 -9.76 -0.07 -3.28
C THR A 44 -8.53 -0.57 -2.52
N VAL A 45 -7.66 -1.28 -3.22
CA VAL A 45 -6.38 -1.74 -2.68
C VAL A 45 -5.35 -0.64 -2.88
N LYS A 46 -4.49 -0.42 -1.89
CA LYS A 46 -3.47 0.62 -1.93
C LYS A 46 -2.14 0.14 -1.34
N GLY A 47 -1.20 1.05 -1.20
CA GLY A 47 0.03 0.82 -0.44
C GLY A 47 0.98 -0.20 -1.04
N GLY A 48 1.57 -1.00 -0.16
CA GLY A 48 2.67 -1.88 -0.49
C GLY A 48 2.35 -3.02 -1.45
N VAL A 49 1.15 -3.56 -1.38
CA VAL A 49 0.71 -4.68 -2.24
C VAL A 49 0.59 -4.22 -3.69
N VAL A 50 -0.01 -3.05 -3.92
CA VAL A 50 -0.10 -2.46 -5.27
C VAL A 50 1.30 -2.15 -5.82
N MET A 51 2.16 -1.55 -5.00
CA MET A 51 3.55 -1.25 -5.41
C MET A 51 4.33 -2.52 -5.77
N ARG A 52 4.24 -3.58 -4.96
CA ARG A 52 4.88 -4.86 -5.26
C ARG A 52 4.39 -5.42 -6.61
N SER A 53 3.09 -5.43 -6.82
CA SER A 53 2.48 -5.98 -8.04
C SER A 53 2.86 -5.15 -9.27
N LYS A 54 2.78 -3.81 -9.20
CA LYS A 54 3.14 -2.93 -10.33
C LYS A 54 4.63 -2.97 -10.67
N THR A 55 5.50 -3.18 -9.70
CA THR A 55 6.96 -3.23 -9.93
C THR A 55 7.46 -4.60 -10.31
N GLY A 56 6.72 -5.68 -10.01
CA GLY A 56 7.20 -7.05 -10.12
C GLY A 56 8.43 -7.35 -9.25
N ASN A 57 8.80 -6.47 -8.33
CA ASN A 57 10.03 -6.57 -7.56
C ASN A 57 9.80 -7.21 -6.19
N ILE A 58 10.35 -8.40 -5.98
CA ILE A 58 10.24 -9.15 -4.71
C ILE A 58 10.80 -8.34 -3.52
N ARG A 59 11.87 -7.55 -3.73
CA ARG A 59 12.44 -6.68 -2.68
C ARG A 59 11.46 -5.61 -2.19
N ARG A 60 10.40 -5.30 -3.00
CA ARG A 60 9.32 -4.41 -2.61
C ARG A 60 8.23 -5.12 -1.78
N ALA A 61 8.46 -6.34 -1.32
CA ALA A 61 7.52 -7.07 -0.48
C ALA A 61 7.04 -6.25 0.72
N THR A 62 5.80 -6.51 1.13
CA THR A 62 5.15 -5.90 2.29
C THR A 62 4.43 -6.97 3.10
N GLN A 63 4.29 -6.76 4.39
CA GLN A 63 3.55 -7.66 5.28
C GLN A 63 2.09 -7.25 5.44
N ASP A 64 1.82 -5.94 5.44
CA ASP A 64 0.47 -5.40 5.64
C ASP A 64 -0.26 -5.32 4.30
N LEU A 65 -1.57 -5.48 4.33
CA LEU A 65 -2.50 -5.21 3.23
C LEU A 65 -3.28 -3.94 3.57
N ASP A 66 -3.13 -2.91 2.75
CA ASP A 66 -3.81 -1.63 2.91
C ASP A 66 -5.06 -1.58 2.00
N ILE A 67 -6.22 -1.30 2.58
CA ILE A 67 -7.51 -1.23 1.89
C ILE A 67 -8.26 0.02 2.32
N ASP A 68 -8.88 0.73 1.38
CA ASP A 68 -9.90 1.73 1.70
C ASP A 68 -11.28 1.29 1.24
N PHE A 69 -12.27 1.50 2.08
CA PHE A 69 -13.67 1.32 1.73
C PHE A 69 -14.17 2.51 0.89
N LEU A 70 -14.89 2.18 -0.17
CA LEU A 70 -15.55 3.12 -1.08
C LEU A 70 -17.06 3.12 -0.78
N ARG A 71 -17.58 4.21 -0.24
CA ARG A 71 -19.01 4.33 0.09
C ARG A 71 -19.52 3.17 0.96
N TYR A 72 -18.68 2.67 1.85
CA TYR A 72 -18.97 1.60 2.79
C TYR A 72 -18.47 2.03 4.18
N PRO A 73 -19.24 1.78 5.26
CA PRO A 73 -18.86 2.26 6.59
C PRO A 73 -17.66 1.51 7.17
N LEU A 74 -16.94 2.18 8.10
CA LEU A 74 -15.80 1.61 8.82
C LEU A 74 -16.15 1.35 10.31
N SER A 75 -17.41 1.00 10.60
CA SER A 75 -17.82 0.55 11.93
C SER A 75 -17.37 -0.88 12.21
N ASP A 76 -17.26 -1.26 13.46
CA ASP A 76 -16.84 -2.60 13.85
C ASP A 76 -17.78 -3.67 13.24
N ALA A 77 -19.09 -3.43 13.24
CA ALA A 77 -20.06 -4.32 12.59
C ALA A 77 -19.86 -4.43 11.07
N ALA A 78 -19.49 -3.34 10.39
CA ALA A 78 -19.20 -3.37 8.95
C ALA A 78 -17.88 -4.10 8.65
N ILE A 79 -16.91 -4.01 9.55
CA ILE A 79 -15.65 -4.76 9.44
C ILE A 79 -15.90 -6.25 9.61
N ASP A 80 -16.72 -6.65 10.58
CA ASP A 80 -17.09 -8.05 10.78
C ASP A 80 -17.89 -8.60 9.59
N ASP A 81 -18.81 -7.81 9.02
CA ASP A 81 -19.53 -8.16 7.78
C ASP A 81 -18.58 -8.29 6.59
N PHE A 82 -17.59 -7.41 6.46
CA PHE A 82 -16.55 -7.52 5.43
C PHE A 82 -15.77 -8.84 5.55
N VAL A 83 -15.33 -9.20 6.76
CA VAL A 83 -14.60 -10.46 7.00
C VAL A 83 -15.50 -11.67 6.71
N ALA A 84 -16.76 -11.64 7.13
CA ALA A 84 -17.73 -12.70 6.83
C ALA A 84 -17.91 -12.90 5.32
N LYS A 85 -17.99 -11.82 4.54
CA LYS A 85 -18.14 -11.84 3.07
C LYS A 85 -16.92 -12.35 2.34
N MET A 86 -15.73 -12.37 2.96
CA MET A 86 -14.55 -13.00 2.39
C MET A 86 -14.57 -14.54 2.44
N ASN A 87 -15.49 -15.15 3.18
CA ASN A 87 -15.62 -16.62 3.25
C ASN A 87 -16.41 -17.17 2.05
N CYS A 88 -15.92 -16.91 0.86
CA CYS A 88 -16.50 -17.35 -0.42
C CYS A 88 -15.59 -18.30 -1.21
N LEU A 89 -14.44 -18.69 -0.65
CA LEU A 89 -13.48 -19.57 -1.30
C LEU A 89 -13.60 -20.99 -0.72
N ASP A 90 -13.79 -21.98 -1.59
CA ASP A 90 -13.90 -23.36 -1.17
C ASP A 90 -12.64 -23.86 -0.45
N GLY A 91 -12.81 -24.46 0.72
CA GLY A 91 -11.72 -25.03 1.53
C GLY A 91 -10.83 -23.99 2.22
N ILE A 92 -11.18 -22.71 2.18
CA ILE A 92 -10.49 -21.62 2.90
C ILE A 92 -11.48 -20.97 3.86
N ARG A 93 -11.06 -20.82 5.10
CA ARG A 93 -11.77 -20.08 6.16
C ARG A 93 -10.98 -18.85 6.55
N ILE A 94 -11.63 -17.70 6.58
CA ILE A 94 -11.05 -16.41 6.97
C ILE A 94 -11.80 -15.90 8.19
N GLU A 95 -11.11 -15.68 9.28
CA GLU A 95 -11.68 -15.19 10.53
C GLU A 95 -10.87 -14.01 11.07
N ARG A 96 -11.55 -13.02 11.63
CA ARG A 96 -10.92 -12.01 12.46
C ARG A 96 -10.65 -12.56 13.87
N PHE A 97 -9.51 -12.20 14.42
CA PHE A 97 -9.19 -12.50 15.82
C PHE A 97 -8.60 -11.26 16.51
N GLY A 98 -8.73 -11.23 17.82
CA GLY A 98 -8.32 -10.07 18.62
C GLY A 98 -9.17 -8.82 18.40
N ASP A 99 -8.72 -7.72 18.98
CA ASP A 99 -9.42 -6.44 18.94
C ASP A 99 -9.19 -5.69 17.62
N ILE A 100 -10.12 -4.79 17.28
CA ILE A 100 -9.96 -3.83 16.20
C ILE A 100 -9.14 -2.65 16.74
N GLU A 101 -7.93 -2.47 16.23
CA GLU A 101 -7.02 -1.43 16.67
C GLU A 101 -7.25 -0.12 15.89
N GLU A 102 -7.28 1.04 16.58
CA GLU A 102 -7.28 2.35 15.91
C GLU A 102 -5.89 2.71 15.38
N LEU A 103 -5.80 3.09 14.10
CA LEU A 103 -4.57 3.60 13.50
C LEU A 103 -4.42 5.11 13.80
N LYS A 104 -3.67 5.43 14.85
CA LYS A 104 -3.52 6.81 15.36
C LYS A 104 -2.80 7.77 14.40
N GLN A 105 -2.09 7.25 13.40
CA GLN A 105 -1.25 8.06 12.49
C GLN A 105 -1.90 8.35 11.14
N GLN A 106 -3.10 7.84 10.88
CA GLN A 106 -3.85 8.14 9.67
C GLN A 106 -4.80 9.32 9.92
N GLU A 107 -5.03 10.12 8.88
CA GLU A 107 -5.96 11.27 8.93
C GLU A 107 -7.40 10.86 9.17
N TYR A 108 -7.72 9.68 8.74
CA TYR A 108 -8.95 8.99 9.07
C TYR A 108 -8.63 8.07 10.24
N LYS A 109 -9.56 7.95 11.15
CA LYS A 109 -9.49 6.92 12.20
C LYS A 109 -9.48 5.53 11.55
N GLY A 110 -8.39 5.21 10.85
CA GLY A 110 -8.19 3.90 10.23
C GLY A 110 -8.25 2.81 11.28
N ARG A 111 -8.57 1.62 10.85
CA ARG A 111 -8.71 0.44 11.69
C ARG A 111 -7.72 -0.62 11.23
N ARG A 112 -7.05 -1.26 12.16
CA ARG A 112 -6.26 -2.47 11.88
C ARG A 112 -6.97 -3.68 12.43
N ILE A 113 -7.12 -4.70 11.60
CA ILE A 113 -7.61 -6.01 12.02
C ILE A 113 -6.53 -7.07 11.80
N ARG A 114 -6.61 -8.11 12.63
CA ARG A 114 -5.84 -9.34 12.44
C ARG A 114 -6.79 -10.40 11.93
N ILE A 115 -6.36 -11.10 10.90
CA ILE A 115 -7.10 -12.22 10.32
C ILE A 115 -6.29 -13.49 10.37
N LYS A 116 -6.99 -14.59 10.55
CA LYS A 116 -6.49 -15.95 10.42
C LYS A 116 -7.11 -16.57 9.18
N ILE A 117 -6.28 -17.20 8.36
CA ILE A 117 -6.69 -17.93 7.17
C ILE A 117 -6.33 -19.39 7.39
N GLN A 118 -7.31 -20.29 7.32
CA GLN A 118 -7.15 -21.72 7.53
C GLN A 118 -7.57 -22.48 6.29
N ASP A 119 -6.80 -23.51 5.91
CA ASP A 119 -7.17 -24.44 4.86
C ASP A 119 -7.85 -25.71 5.40
N SER A 120 -8.35 -26.55 4.50
CA SER A 120 -9.02 -27.80 4.84
C SER A 120 -8.14 -28.83 5.58
N SER A 121 -6.82 -28.67 5.55
CA SER A 121 -5.87 -29.50 6.32
C SER A 121 -5.71 -29.03 7.75
N GLY A 122 -6.26 -27.87 8.10
CA GLY A 122 -6.09 -27.22 9.40
C GLY A 122 -4.81 -26.39 9.51
N TYR A 123 -4.04 -26.21 8.43
CA TYR A 123 -2.90 -25.30 8.44
C TYR A 123 -3.37 -23.86 8.46
N GLU A 124 -2.73 -23.02 9.29
CA GLU A 124 -3.15 -21.64 9.54
C GLU A 124 -2.05 -20.64 9.17
N LEU A 125 -2.47 -19.50 8.64
CA LEU A 125 -1.65 -18.31 8.44
C LEU A 125 -2.33 -17.11 9.07
N GLU A 126 -1.53 -16.18 9.60
CA GLU A 126 -2.01 -14.93 10.15
C GLU A 126 -1.55 -13.74 9.31
N SER A 127 -2.41 -12.73 9.21
CA SER A 127 -2.09 -11.49 8.50
C SER A 127 -2.79 -10.30 9.14
N LYS A 128 -2.39 -9.11 8.69
CA LYS A 128 -2.96 -7.83 9.12
C LYS A 128 -3.53 -7.09 7.93
N ILE A 129 -4.70 -6.49 8.13
CA ILE A 129 -5.33 -5.60 7.15
C ILE A 129 -5.51 -4.23 7.80
N ASP A 130 -4.97 -3.20 7.15
CA ASP A 130 -5.20 -1.82 7.50
C ASP A 130 -6.37 -1.30 6.66
N LEU A 131 -7.44 -0.92 7.34
CA LEU A 131 -8.69 -0.47 6.75
C LEU A 131 -8.84 1.04 6.92
N GLY A 132 -9.12 1.73 5.83
CA GLY A 132 -9.46 3.13 5.79
C GLY A 132 -10.78 3.39 5.07
N VAL A 133 -11.08 4.66 4.86
CA VAL A 133 -12.21 5.11 4.02
C VAL A 133 -11.66 6.06 2.97
N HIS A 134 -11.97 5.81 1.71
CA HIS A 134 -11.67 6.72 0.64
C HIS A 134 -12.65 7.90 0.64
N THR A 135 -12.18 9.06 1.07
CA THR A 135 -13.03 10.26 1.27
C THR A 135 -12.99 11.25 0.11
N LYS A 136 -11.96 11.20 -0.74
CA LYS A 136 -11.77 12.12 -1.87
C LYS A 136 -12.38 11.54 -3.14
N LEU A 137 -13.73 11.53 -3.21
CA LEU A 137 -14.48 10.89 -4.29
C LEU A 137 -14.24 11.50 -5.69
N ASP A 138 -13.61 12.67 -5.77
CA ASP A 138 -13.19 13.30 -7.03
C ASP A 138 -11.95 12.62 -7.65
N VAL A 139 -11.25 11.79 -6.88
CA VAL A 139 -10.14 10.98 -7.36
C VAL A 139 -10.65 9.58 -7.70
N SER A 140 -10.69 9.26 -8.99
CA SER A 140 -11.13 7.95 -9.46
C SER A 140 -10.06 6.88 -9.21
N GLN A 141 -10.52 5.70 -8.76
CA GLN A 141 -9.68 4.51 -8.70
C GLN A 141 -9.51 3.90 -10.08
N GLU A 142 -8.44 3.15 -10.25
CA GLU A 142 -8.12 2.44 -11.49
C GLU A 142 -8.37 0.94 -11.32
N GLU A 143 -8.86 0.27 -12.35
CA GLU A 143 -8.95 -1.18 -12.36
C GLU A 143 -7.56 -1.75 -12.65
N TYR A 144 -7.12 -2.70 -11.81
CA TYR A 144 -5.81 -3.31 -11.92
C TYR A 144 -5.90 -4.83 -11.77
N CYS A 145 -5.19 -5.55 -12.64
CA CYS A 145 -5.12 -7.00 -12.63
C CYS A 145 -3.90 -7.47 -11.81
N PHE A 146 -4.17 -8.13 -10.69
CA PHE A 146 -3.14 -8.73 -9.84
C PHE A 146 -2.88 -10.16 -10.27
N ASP A 147 -1.61 -10.53 -10.45
CA ASP A 147 -1.20 -11.93 -10.52
C ASP A 147 -1.14 -12.48 -9.10
N ILE A 148 -1.90 -13.53 -8.84
CA ILE A 148 -2.01 -14.16 -7.54
C ILE A 148 -1.56 -15.63 -7.61
N SER A 149 -0.99 -16.11 -6.51
CA SER A 149 -0.54 -17.52 -6.41
C SER A 149 -1.68 -18.49 -6.14
N PHE A 150 -2.83 -17.98 -5.69
CA PHE A 150 -4.01 -18.80 -5.45
C PHE A 150 -4.65 -19.20 -6.78
N ASP A 151 -4.78 -20.52 -7.03
CA ASP A 151 -5.29 -21.11 -8.27
C ASP A 151 -4.50 -20.70 -9.54
N ASN A 152 -3.25 -20.25 -9.41
CA ASN A 152 -2.40 -19.75 -10.51
C ASN A 152 -3.15 -18.78 -11.44
N GLY A 153 -3.94 -17.90 -10.83
CA GLY A 153 -4.85 -17.01 -11.53
C GLY A 153 -4.49 -15.53 -11.40
N SER A 154 -5.39 -14.72 -11.89
CA SER A 154 -5.36 -13.27 -11.73
C SER A 154 -6.71 -12.77 -11.24
N VAL A 155 -6.70 -11.59 -10.62
CA VAL A 155 -7.93 -10.91 -10.15
C VAL A 155 -7.87 -9.44 -10.47
N SER A 156 -8.99 -8.89 -10.97
CA SER A 156 -9.13 -7.45 -11.20
C SER A 156 -9.83 -6.80 -10.01
N LEU A 157 -9.20 -5.78 -9.44
CA LEU A 157 -9.73 -4.99 -8.34
C LEU A 157 -9.42 -3.51 -8.56
N LEU A 158 -10.18 -2.65 -7.88
CA LEU A 158 -9.89 -1.23 -7.85
C LEU A 158 -8.63 -0.96 -7.01
N VAL A 159 -7.77 -0.08 -7.51
CA VAL A 159 -6.58 0.41 -6.82
C VAL A 159 -6.52 1.93 -6.84
N ASN A 160 -5.79 2.52 -5.88
CA ASN A 160 -5.45 3.93 -5.98
C ASN A 160 -4.55 4.17 -7.20
N SER A 161 -4.81 5.27 -7.93
CA SER A 161 -3.97 5.65 -9.06
C SER A 161 -2.51 5.90 -8.66
N ASN A 162 -1.59 5.89 -9.62
CA ASN A 162 -0.19 6.21 -9.36
C ASN A 162 -0.03 7.61 -8.77
N GLU A 163 -0.82 8.57 -9.26
CA GLU A 163 -0.82 9.95 -8.81
C GLU A 163 -1.27 10.06 -7.35
N GLN A 164 -2.36 9.40 -7.01
CA GLN A 164 -2.84 9.36 -5.62
C GLN A 164 -1.80 8.72 -4.70
N MET A 165 -1.27 7.56 -5.06
CA MET A 165 -0.25 6.87 -4.26
C MET A 165 1.01 7.71 -4.10
N LEU A 166 1.46 8.41 -5.15
CA LEU A 166 2.61 9.31 -5.08
C LEU A 166 2.34 10.44 -4.09
N VAL A 167 1.19 11.09 -4.22
CA VAL A 167 0.85 12.27 -3.38
C VAL A 167 0.64 11.88 -1.92
N GLU A 168 0.00 10.75 -1.62
CA GLU A 168 -0.13 10.25 -0.24
C GLU A 168 1.24 9.98 0.41
N LYS A 169 2.19 9.39 -0.35
CA LYS A 169 3.55 9.17 0.12
C LYS A 169 4.35 10.47 0.28
N LEU A 170 4.23 11.37 -0.69
CA LEU A 170 4.86 12.69 -0.65
C LEU A 170 4.35 13.49 0.55
N ARG A 171 3.05 13.48 0.79
CA ARG A 171 2.42 14.11 1.94
C ARG A 171 2.99 13.58 3.27
N SER A 172 3.08 12.26 3.42
CA SER A 172 3.72 11.63 4.57
C SER A 172 5.18 12.08 4.73
N PHE A 173 5.92 12.12 3.63
CA PHE A 173 7.31 12.56 3.60
C PHE A 173 7.48 14.03 4.02
N LEU A 174 6.65 14.93 3.52
CA LEU A 174 6.65 16.35 3.89
C LEU A 174 6.30 16.54 5.38
N LYS A 175 5.32 15.79 5.88
CA LYS A 175 4.85 15.88 7.27
C LYS A 175 5.92 15.48 8.28
N PHE A 176 6.63 14.37 8.05
CA PHE A 176 7.66 13.86 8.95
C PHE A 176 9.06 14.44 8.66
N GLY A 177 9.30 14.92 7.45
CA GLY A 177 10.58 15.53 7.05
C GLY A 177 11.77 14.61 7.29
N ALA A 178 12.89 15.18 7.72
CA ALA A 178 14.13 14.45 8.02
C ALA A 178 14.01 13.43 9.18
N LEU A 179 12.92 13.46 9.95
CA LEU A 179 12.64 12.50 11.01
C LEU A 179 11.92 11.24 10.47
N SER A 180 11.54 11.21 9.18
CA SER A 180 10.88 10.07 8.58
C SER A 180 11.77 8.82 8.60
N THR A 181 11.21 7.71 9.06
CA THR A 181 11.80 6.36 8.98
C THR A 181 11.15 5.52 7.87
N ARG A 182 10.21 6.12 7.11
CA ARG A 182 9.47 5.45 6.03
C ARG A 182 10.26 5.47 4.72
N TYR A 183 11.48 4.94 4.75
CA TYR A 183 12.39 4.99 3.59
C TYR A 183 11.82 4.32 2.35
N LYS A 184 11.01 3.26 2.49
CA LYS A 184 10.32 2.63 1.35
C LYS A 184 9.46 3.64 0.57
N ASP A 185 8.81 4.57 1.24
CA ASP A 185 7.95 5.57 0.58
C ASP A 185 8.75 6.47 -0.36
N LEU A 186 10.00 6.82 -0.01
CA LEU A 186 10.86 7.61 -0.90
C LEU A 186 11.22 6.85 -2.19
N PHE A 187 11.54 5.57 -2.07
CA PHE A 187 11.83 4.71 -3.22
C PHE A 187 10.59 4.47 -4.08
N ASP A 188 9.42 4.38 -3.46
CA ASP A 188 8.13 4.33 -4.16
C ASP A 188 7.85 5.65 -4.90
N ILE A 189 8.10 6.82 -4.30
CA ILE A 189 7.99 8.14 -4.95
C ILE A 189 8.90 8.20 -6.18
N TYR A 190 10.14 7.76 -6.08
CA TYR A 190 11.07 7.70 -7.21
C TYR A 190 10.55 6.84 -8.37
N TYR A 191 9.99 5.68 -8.07
CA TYR A 191 9.38 4.83 -9.09
C TYR A 191 8.14 5.49 -9.70
N LEU A 192 7.22 5.93 -8.86
CA LEU A 192 5.94 6.51 -9.28
C LEU A 192 6.13 7.80 -10.09
N SER A 193 7.13 8.63 -9.78
CA SER A 193 7.42 9.87 -10.51
C SER A 193 7.65 9.67 -12.01
N LYS A 194 8.01 8.46 -12.42
CA LYS A 194 8.21 8.08 -13.82
C LYS A 194 6.94 7.54 -14.51
N HIS A 195 5.85 7.34 -13.74
CA HIS A 195 4.65 6.61 -14.18
C HIS A 195 3.35 7.37 -13.88
N VAL A 196 3.39 8.69 -13.77
CA VAL A 196 2.23 9.53 -13.46
C VAL A 196 1.82 10.41 -14.65
N ASN A 197 0.54 10.71 -14.72
CA ASN A 197 -0.01 11.75 -15.58
C ASN A 197 0.01 13.09 -14.83
N HIS A 198 0.70 14.10 -15.36
CA HIS A 198 0.87 15.39 -14.69
C HIS A 198 -0.47 16.10 -14.39
N LYS A 199 -1.48 16.02 -15.29
CA LYS A 199 -2.79 16.65 -15.04
C LYS A 199 -3.51 16.01 -13.86
N LYS A 200 -3.54 14.66 -13.80
CA LYS A 200 -4.11 13.93 -12.66
C LYS A 200 -3.32 14.19 -11.38
N LEU A 201 -1.99 14.31 -11.49
CA LEU A 201 -1.12 14.58 -10.34
C LEU A 201 -1.41 15.94 -9.71
N HIS A 202 -1.62 17.00 -10.52
CA HIS A 202 -2.00 18.31 -9.99
C HIS A 202 -3.31 18.26 -9.21
N VAL A 203 -4.33 17.55 -9.72
CA VAL A 203 -5.59 17.36 -8.97
C VAL A 203 -5.34 16.68 -7.62
N CYS A 204 -4.49 15.64 -7.58
CA CYS A 204 -4.15 14.98 -6.33
C CYS A 204 -3.36 15.91 -5.38
N LEU A 205 -2.41 16.71 -5.89
CA LEU A 205 -1.66 17.68 -5.08
C LEU A 205 -2.60 18.71 -4.44
N ASP A 206 -3.54 19.24 -5.22
CA ASP A 206 -4.55 20.18 -4.73
C ASP A 206 -5.41 19.58 -3.61
N LEU A 207 -5.87 18.33 -3.78
CA LEU A 207 -6.79 17.69 -2.84
C LEU A 207 -6.10 17.19 -1.56
N TYR A 208 -4.86 16.71 -1.65
CA TYR A 208 -4.20 16.02 -0.53
C TYR A 208 -3.09 16.84 0.14
N ILE A 209 -2.56 17.89 -0.51
CA ILE A 209 -1.48 18.71 0.04
C ILE A 209 -1.92 20.17 0.12
N PHE A 210 -2.19 20.84 -1.03
CA PHE A 210 -2.39 22.29 -1.03
C PHE A 210 -3.71 22.72 -0.36
N GLY A 211 -4.76 21.92 -0.51
CA GLY A 211 -6.06 22.14 0.13
C GLY A 211 -6.18 21.58 1.56
N ASP A 212 -5.15 20.91 2.07
CA ASP A 212 -5.17 20.34 3.41
C ASP A 212 -4.64 21.32 4.45
N LYS A 213 -5.51 21.73 5.38
CA LYS A 213 -5.17 22.65 6.47
C LYS A 213 -4.08 22.17 7.43
N GLN A 214 -3.75 20.88 7.41
CA GLN A 214 -2.68 20.30 8.23
C GLN A 214 -1.30 20.37 7.56
N MET A 215 -1.25 20.69 6.26
CA MET A 215 -0.03 20.85 5.51
C MET A 215 0.44 22.31 5.53
N ARG A 216 1.75 22.48 5.38
CA ARG A 216 2.39 23.81 5.33
C ARG A 216 2.67 24.26 3.91
N GLU A 217 2.61 23.33 2.98
CA GLU A 217 2.90 23.53 1.57
C GLU A 217 1.59 23.86 0.83
N HIS A 218 1.54 25.02 0.19
CA HIS A 218 0.34 25.54 -0.50
C HIS A 218 0.51 25.58 -2.02
N ASN A 219 1.70 25.26 -2.53
CA ASN A 219 2.02 25.21 -3.95
C ASN A 219 3.25 24.34 -4.20
N VAL A 220 3.56 24.09 -5.47
CA VAL A 220 4.71 23.26 -5.89
C VAL A 220 6.04 23.82 -5.38
N ASN A 221 6.23 25.15 -5.37
CA ASN A 221 7.49 25.73 -4.91
C ASN A 221 7.76 25.45 -3.42
N ASP A 222 6.72 25.46 -2.59
CA ASP A 222 6.82 25.10 -1.17
C ASP A 222 7.24 23.63 -1.02
N VAL A 223 6.65 22.74 -1.81
CA VAL A 223 7.01 21.31 -1.84
C VAL A 223 8.47 21.12 -2.25
N VAL A 224 8.90 21.76 -3.35
CA VAL A 224 10.29 21.68 -3.84
C VAL A 224 11.26 22.17 -2.78
N LYS A 225 10.98 23.32 -2.15
CA LYS A 225 11.80 23.89 -1.09
C LYS A 225 11.91 22.90 0.08
N ARG A 226 10.78 22.40 0.57
CA ARG A 226 10.74 21.48 1.72
C ARG A 226 11.49 20.18 1.43
N VAL A 227 11.31 19.58 0.24
CA VAL A 227 12.02 18.35 -0.16
C VAL A 227 13.53 18.60 -0.24
N ARG A 228 13.96 19.73 -0.79
CA ARG A 228 15.38 20.11 -0.85
C ARG A 228 15.97 20.28 0.56
N ASP A 229 15.26 20.93 1.46
CA ASP A 229 15.70 21.10 2.86
C ASP A 229 15.88 19.72 3.54
N ILE A 230 14.95 18.76 3.31
CA ILE A 230 15.06 17.41 3.85
C ILE A 230 16.28 16.68 3.26
N PHE A 231 16.50 16.79 1.96
CA PHE A 231 17.66 16.14 1.29
C PHE A 231 19.00 16.81 1.61
N SER A 232 18.98 18.01 2.16
CA SER A 232 20.19 18.69 2.65
C SER A 232 20.58 18.24 4.08
N ASP A 233 19.72 17.51 4.78
CA ASP A 233 20.00 16.94 6.10
C ASP A 233 20.93 15.73 5.96
N LYS A 234 22.19 15.90 6.40
CA LYS A 234 23.23 14.86 6.29
C LYS A 234 22.85 13.59 7.04
N LEU A 235 22.29 13.70 8.24
CA LEU A 235 21.91 12.54 9.06
C LEU A 235 20.75 11.74 8.41
N TYR A 236 19.81 12.44 7.77
CA TYR A 236 18.75 11.77 7.02
C TYR A 236 19.34 10.99 5.83
N ILE A 237 20.21 11.60 5.04
CA ILE A 237 20.83 10.96 3.87
C ILE A 237 21.71 9.78 4.28
N GLU A 238 22.47 9.88 5.37
CA GLU A 238 23.27 8.76 5.91
C GLU A 238 22.37 7.58 6.30
N ARG A 239 21.29 7.83 7.06
CA ARG A 239 20.34 6.79 7.46
C ARG A 239 19.61 6.17 6.26
N LEU A 240 19.21 6.99 5.30
CA LEU A 240 18.58 6.54 4.07
C LEU A 240 19.52 5.62 3.26
N SER A 241 20.79 6.01 3.15
CA SER A 241 21.81 5.27 2.40
C SER A 241 22.19 3.94 3.07
N ALA A 242 22.16 3.91 4.40
CA ALA A 242 22.41 2.69 5.18
C ALA A 242 21.19 1.75 5.25
N SER A 243 20.03 2.20 4.78
CA SER A 243 18.80 1.42 4.89
C SER A 243 18.75 0.24 3.91
N ASP A 244 18.37 -0.93 4.41
CA ASP A 244 18.06 -2.14 3.63
C ASP A 244 16.75 -2.02 2.81
N LYS A 245 16.01 -0.92 2.97
CA LYS A 245 14.71 -0.70 2.34
C LYS A 245 14.79 -0.21 0.90
N ASN A 246 15.99 0.03 0.38
CA ASN A 246 16.19 0.41 -1.02
C ASN A 246 15.97 -0.78 -1.95
N TRP A 247 14.76 -0.91 -2.42
CA TRP A 247 14.37 -1.99 -3.34
C TRP A 247 14.67 -1.67 -4.81
N THR A 248 14.98 -0.41 -5.15
CA THR A 248 15.19 0.03 -6.54
C THR A 248 16.53 -0.41 -7.10
N GLY A 249 17.53 -0.59 -6.24
CA GLY A 249 18.91 -0.87 -6.65
C GLY A 249 19.73 0.37 -7.04
N GLU A 250 19.09 1.53 -7.18
CA GLU A 250 19.74 2.79 -7.51
C GLU A 250 20.39 3.42 -6.27
N ASN A 251 21.43 4.20 -6.48
CA ASN A 251 22.03 4.91 -5.36
C ASN A 251 21.17 6.12 -4.91
N VAL A 252 21.28 6.46 -3.63
CA VAL A 252 20.44 7.49 -3.00
C VAL A 252 20.62 8.86 -3.65
N SER A 253 21.83 9.22 -4.09
CA SER A 253 22.08 10.52 -4.72
C SER A 253 21.37 10.65 -6.08
N THR A 254 21.29 9.57 -6.85
CA THR A 254 20.52 9.53 -8.11
C THR A 254 19.03 9.68 -7.85
N ILE A 255 18.53 8.97 -6.84
CA ILE A 255 17.11 8.98 -6.44
C ILE A 255 16.68 10.38 -6.00
N THR A 256 17.42 10.99 -5.08
CA THR A 256 17.08 12.32 -4.54
C THR A 256 17.12 13.41 -5.62
N LYS A 257 18.15 13.42 -6.47
CA LYS A 257 18.24 14.34 -7.62
C LYS A 257 17.08 14.15 -8.60
N SER A 258 16.71 12.90 -8.89
CA SER A 258 15.61 12.60 -9.80
C SER A 258 14.27 13.10 -9.24
N ILE A 259 14.01 12.88 -7.95
CA ILE A 259 12.80 13.38 -7.29
C ILE A 259 12.76 14.93 -7.30
N GLU A 260 13.85 15.59 -6.96
CA GLU A 260 13.91 17.05 -7.02
C GLU A 260 13.66 17.59 -8.43
N ASN A 261 14.26 16.98 -9.46
CA ASN A 261 14.06 17.41 -10.84
C ASN A 261 12.63 17.18 -11.30
N PHE A 262 12.03 16.04 -10.94
CA PHE A 262 10.64 15.76 -11.24
C PHE A 262 9.71 16.82 -10.62
N LEU A 263 9.88 17.14 -9.33
CA LEU A 263 9.06 18.13 -8.64
C LEU A 263 9.21 19.55 -9.22
N LYS A 264 10.36 19.90 -9.78
CA LYS A 264 10.58 21.20 -10.47
C LYS A 264 9.88 21.30 -11.82
N LEU A 265 9.48 20.17 -12.41
CA LEU A 265 8.78 20.12 -13.70
C LEU A 265 7.26 20.19 -13.56
N LEU A 266 6.76 20.13 -12.32
CA LEU A 266 5.34 20.29 -12.00
C LEU A 266 4.93 21.77 -11.95
#